data_6dec04cab972e09b76009b63ec77de4f
#
_entry.id   6dec04cab972e09b76009b63ec77de4f
#
_cell.length_a   1.000
_cell.length_b   1.000
_cell.length_c   1.000
_cell.angle_alpha   90.00
_cell.angle_beta   90.00
_cell.angle_gamma   90.00
#
_symmetry.space_group_name_H-M   'P 1'
#
loop_
_entity.id
_entity.type
_entity.pdbx_description
1 polymer ?
#
loop_
_entity_poly.entity_id
_entity_poly.type
_entity_poly.pdbx_seq_one_letter_code
_entity_poly.pdbx_strand_id
1 'polypeptide(L)'
;MGFTAVHADWGRLDASLDDLGCGRAWKDVHRVKGLQLACPECGGRVFARVSSRHARHFYHQERPRECELANESPEHHLLKLQLAMAARAAGWRAELEVSSETGNWRADVLVFDEQDRAFMALEAQLSPMTPQNAQMRTDRYARDGVGLCWVGLQGRPWQRAVPSLRVNYPKRCGAG
;
A
#
# COMPACT_ATOMS: atom_id res chain seq x y z
N MET A 1 -9.30 2.01 -3.68
CA MET A 1 -9.39 1.86 -2.19
C MET A 1 -7.98 1.98 -1.65
N GLY A 2 -7.71 2.88 -0.69
CA GLY A 2 -6.38 3.05 -0.08
C GLY A 2 -6.39 2.66 1.39
N PHE A 3 -5.22 2.35 1.94
CA PHE A 3 -5.06 2.13 3.39
C PHE A 3 -4.82 3.43 4.14
N THR A 4 -4.43 4.48 3.45
CA THR A 4 -3.99 5.72 4.06
C THR A 4 -4.93 6.89 3.78
N ALA A 5 -4.98 7.81 4.74
CA ALA A 5 -5.68 9.09 4.64
C ALA A 5 -4.90 10.15 5.39
N VAL A 6 -5.26 11.41 5.20
CA VAL A 6 -4.67 12.55 5.92
C VAL A 6 -5.79 13.32 6.62
N HIS A 7 -5.56 13.66 7.90
CA HIS A 7 -6.37 14.59 8.68
C HIS A 7 -5.54 15.85 8.99
N ALA A 8 -6.15 17.01 8.98
CA ALA A 8 -5.43 18.27 9.15
C ALA A 8 -4.64 18.36 10.48
N ASP A 9 -5.24 17.89 11.58
CA ASP A 9 -4.63 17.98 12.92
C ASP A 9 -3.86 16.70 13.32
N TRP A 10 -4.24 15.54 12.77
CA TRP A 10 -3.67 14.24 13.19
C TRP A 10 -2.60 13.73 12.22
N GLY A 11 -2.42 14.40 11.09
CA GLY A 11 -1.51 13.99 10.05
C GLY A 11 -1.99 12.74 9.30
N ARG A 12 -1.06 11.88 8.94
CA ARG A 12 -1.30 10.66 8.17
C ARG A 12 -1.90 9.58 9.04
N LEU A 13 -2.91 8.90 8.51
CA LEU A 13 -3.57 7.75 9.12
C LEU A 13 -3.31 6.50 8.28
N ASP A 14 -3.10 5.35 8.93
CA ASP A 14 -2.97 4.02 8.32
C ASP A 14 -4.03 3.07 8.89
N ALA A 15 -5.00 2.68 8.07
CA ALA A 15 -6.10 1.80 8.45
C ALA A 15 -5.65 0.37 8.83
N SER A 16 -4.42 -0.01 8.50
CA SER A 16 -3.85 -1.32 8.84
C SER A 16 -3.26 -1.39 10.26
N LEU A 17 -3.17 -0.25 10.95
CA LEU A 17 -2.69 -0.14 12.33
C LEU A 17 -3.87 0.06 13.30
N ASP A 18 -3.76 -0.48 14.51
CA ASP A 18 -4.83 -0.36 15.51
C ASP A 18 -5.00 1.07 16.02
N ASP A 19 -3.88 1.79 16.15
CA ASP A 19 -3.81 3.19 16.57
C ASP A 19 -3.77 4.17 15.38
N LEU A 20 -4.04 3.69 14.16
CA LEU A 20 -3.97 4.44 12.90
C LEU A 20 -2.61 5.12 12.63
N GLY A 21 -1.55 4.77 13.37
CA GLY A 21 -0.23 5.41 13.31
C GLY A 21 -0.17 6.82 13.88
N CYS A 22 -1.25 7.31 14.51
CA CYS A 22 -1.35 8.65 15.08
C CYS A 22 -1.97 8.65 16.50
N GLY A 23 -2.06 7.50 17.15
CA GLY A 23 -2.64 7.35 18.48
C GLY A 23 -4.18 7.44 18.52
N ARG A 24 -4.86 7.32 17.37
CA ARG A 24 -6.33 7.31 17.26
C ARG A 24 -6.85 5.91 16.95
N ALA A 25 -7.98 5.55 17.52
CA ALA A 25 -8.61 4.26 17.24
C ALA A 25 -9.49 4.32 15.98
N TRP A 26 -9.73 3.18 15.34
CA TRP A 26 -10.61 3.10 14.17
C TRP A 26 -12.00 3.69 14.38
N LYS A 27 -12.58 3.58 15.59
CA LYS A 27 -13.88 4.17 15.97
C LYS A 27 -13.91 5.69 15.85
N ASP A 28 -12.73 6.34 15.96
CA ASP A 28 -12.62 7.80 15.91
C ASP A 28 -12.73 8.34 14.47
N VAL A 29 -12.63 7.47 13.48
CA VAL A 29 -12.77 7.82 12.05
C VAL A 29 -13.93 7.12 11.36
N HIS A 30 -14.32 5.92 11.81
CA HIS A 30 -15.35 5.12 11.15
C HIS A 30 -16.76 5.61 11.51
N ARG A 31 -17.54 6.01 10.51
CA ARG A 31 -18.91 6.53 10.65
C ARG A 31 -19.03 7.82 11.48
N VAL A 32 -17.94 8.57 11.62
CA VAL A 32 -17.95 9.86 12.32
C VAL A 32 -18.45 10.94 11.36
N LYS A 33 -19.55 11.61 11.76
CA LYS A 33 -20.12 12.71 10.97
C LYS A 33 -19.23 13.94 11.03
N GLY A 34 -19.07 14.63 9.91
CA GLY A 34 -18.33 15.89 9.83
C GLY A 34 -16.81 15.74 9.77
N LEU A 35 -16.26 14.55 10.01
CA LEU A 35 -14.81 14.34 9.91
C LEU A 35 -14.33 14.56 8.48
N GLN A 36 -13.26 15.34 8.34
CA GLN A 36 -12.64 15.64 7.06
C GLN A 36 -11.36 14.82 6.90
N LEU A 37 -11.40 13.85 5.99
CA LEU A 37 -10.24 13.05 5.62
C LEU A 37 -9.95 13.24 4.14
N ALA A 38 -8.67 13.40 3.79
CA ALA A 38 -8.20 13.56 2.41
C ALA A 38 -7.38 12.34 1.95
N CYS A 39 -7.45 12.05 0.68
CA CYS A 39 -6.56 11.09 0.04
C CYS A 39 -5.13 11.68 -0.04
N PRO A 40 -4.09 10.95 0.39
CA PRO A 40 -2.72 11.47 0.32
C PRO A 40 -2.20 11.67 -1.11
N GLU A 41 -2.82 11.03 -2.10
CA GLU A 41 -2.42 11.13 -3.50
C GLU A 41 -3.09 12.29 -4.24
N CYS A 42 -4.42 12.37 -4.20
CA CYS A 42 -5.16 13.35 -5.00
C CYS A 42 -5.81 14.47 -4.18
N GLY A 43 -5.67 14.48 -2.85
CA GLY A 43 -6.33 15.43 -1.96
C GLY A 43 -7.87 15.29 -1.87
N GLY A 44 -8.45 14.42 -2.68
CA GLY A 44 -9.91 14.21 -2.71
C GLY A 44 -10.44 13.64 -1.38
N ARG A 45 -11.70 13.97 -1.08
CA ARG A 45 -12.35 13.51 0.16
C ARG A 45 -12.48 12.00 0.22
N VAL A 46 -12.10 11.42 1.36
CA VAL A 46 -12.21 9.98 1.63
C VAL A 46 -12.95 9.71 2.93
N PHE A 47 -13.47 8.50 3.04
CA PHE A 47 -14.23 8.01 4.21
C PHE A 47 -13.69 6.67 4.68
N ALA A 48 -13.68 6.46 5.99
CA ALA A 48 -13.33 5.18 6.58
C ALA A 48 -14.44 4.14 6.36
N ARG A 49 -14.06 2.96 5.89
CA ARG A 49 -14.97 1.85 5.60
C ARG A 49 -14.34 0.50 5.97
N VAL A 50 -15.19 -0.46 6.30
CA VAL A 50 -14.81 -1.86 6.46
C VAL A 50 -15.36 -2.64 5.27
N SER A 51 -14.50 -3.39 4.57
CA SER A 51 -14.90 -4.23 3.45
C SER A 51 -15.72 -5.46 3.91
N SER A 52 -16.35 -6.16 2.97
CA SER A 52 -17.03 -7.45 3.25
C SER A 52 -16.06 -8.53 3.75
N ARG A 53 -14.74 -8.35 3.56
CA ARG A 53 -13.67 -9.21 4.09
C ARG A 53 -13.08 -8.68 5.39
N HIS A 54 -13.77 -7.78 6.08
CA HIS A 54 -13.37 -7.15 7.34
C HIS A 54 -12.08 -6.31 7.29
N ALA A 55 -11.59 -5.96 6.10
CA ALA A 55 -10.44 -5.07 5.97
C ALA A 55 -10.86 -3.60 6.10
N ARG A 56 -10.21 -2.87 7.02
CA ARG A 56 -10.34 -1.42 7.19
C ARG A 56 -9.66 -0.72 6.01
N HIS A 57 -10.27 0.31 5.44
CA HIS A 57 -9.71 1.09 4.34
C HIS A 57 -10.38 2.46 4.23
N PHE A 58 -9.78 3.34 3.44
CA PHE A 58 -10.38 4.60 3.04
C PHE A 58 -10.85 4.52 1.59
N TYR A 59 -12.02 5.09 1.29
CA TYR A 59 -12.58 5.11 -0.06
C TYR A 59 -12.98 6.54 -0.44
N HIS A 60 -12.85 6.88 -1.72
CA HIS A 60 -13.29 8.17 -2.24
C HIS A 60 -14.81 8.22 -2.35
N GLN A 61 -15.39 9.37 -2.02
CA GLN A 61 -16.81 9.63 -2.27
C GLN A 61 -17.10 9.61 -3.77
N GLU A 62 -16.28 10.33 -4.53
CA GLU A 62 -16.25 10.30 -5.98
C GLU A 62 -14.93 9.66 -6.41
N ARG A 63 -14.98 8.69 -7.32
CA ARG A 63 -13.81 7.93 -7.74
C ARG A 63 -13.02 8.69 -8.82
N PRO A 64 -11.93 9.40 -8.49
CA PRO A 64 -11.13 10.13 -9.46
C PRO A 64 -10.46 9.15 -10.43
N ARG A 65 -10.52 9.43 -11.73
CA ARG A 65 -9.94 8.55 -12.76
C ARG A 65 -8.42 8.44 -12.64
N GLU A 66 -7.75 9.52 -12.26
CA GLU A 66 -6.30 9.63 -12.20
C GLU A 66 -5.69 9.20 -10.86
N CYS A 67 -6.50 8.97 -9.82
CA CYS A 67 -6.01 8.51 -8.53
C CYS A 67 -5.81 7.00 -8.54
N GLU A 68 -4.57 6.54 -8.45
CA GLU A 68 -4.24 5.12 -8.42
C GLU A 68 -4.84 4.42 -7.20
N LEU A 69 -4.79 5.06 -6.00
CA LEU A 69 -5.41 4.52 -4.78
C LEU A 69 -6.93 4.32 -4.91
N ALA A 70 -7.61 5.18 -5.68
CA ALA A 70 -9.04 5.01 -5.95
C ALA A 70 -9.31 3.80 -6.87
N ASN A 71 -8.36 3.45 -7.74
CA ASN A 71 -8.53 2.51 -8.84
C ASN A 71 -7.91 1.13 -8.61
N GLU A 72 -7.31 0.87 -7.44
CA GLU A 72 -6.78 -0.43 -7.07
C GLU A 72 -7.84 -1.53 -7.05
N SER A 73 -7.44 -2.72 -7.53
CA SER A 73 -8.28 -3.92 -7.40
C SER A 73 -8.29 -4.45 -5.96
N PRO A 74 -9.35 -5.18 -5.54
CA PRO A 74 -9.39 -5.82 -4.23
C PRO A 74 -8.23 -6.79 -3.98
N GLU A 75 -7.75 -7.46 -5.01
CA GLU A 75 -6.62 -8.40 -4.93
C GLU A 75 -5.30 -7.65 -4.68
N HIS A 76 -5.08 -6.52 -5.38
CA HIS A 76 -3.92 -5.66 -5.16
C HIS A 76 -3.92 -5.13 -3.73
N HIS A 77 -5.05 -4.60 -3.28
CA HIS A 77 -5.24 -4.10 -1.93
C HIS A 77 -4.92 -5.17 -0.86
N LEU A 78 -5.43 -6.41 -1.06
CA LEU A 78 -5.16 -7.52 -0.15
C LEU A 78 -3.67 -7.89 -0.13
N LEU A 79 -3.03 -7.95 -1.29
CA LEU A 79 -1.60 -8.29 -1.38
C LEU A 79 -0.73 -7.26 -0.66
N LYS A 80 -0.98 -5.96 -0.84
CA LYS A 80 -0.28 -4.90 -0.10
C LYS A 80 -0.39 -5.09 1.42
N LEU A 81 -1.62 -5.33 1.92
CA LEU A 81 -1.83 -5.55 3.35
C LEU A 81 -1.04 -6.75 3.86
N GLN A 82 -1.06 -7.86 3.13
CA GLN A 82 -0.33 -9.08 3.53
C GLN A 82 1.19 -8.86 3.52
N LEU A 83 1.73 -8.11 2.56
CA LEU A 83 3.15 -7.76 2.52
C LEU A 83 3.55 -6.90 3.73
N ALA A 84 2.76 -5.88 4.07
CA ALA A 84 3.01 -5.05 5.24
C ALA A 84 2.93 -5.87 6.55
N MET A 85 1.92 -6.74 6.68
CA MET A 85 1.78 -7.62 7.85
C MET A 85 2.94 -8.61 7.95
N ALA A 86 3.40 -9.18 6.86
CA ALA A 86 4.53 -10.12 6.86
C ALA A 86 5.84 -9.43 7.26
N ALA A 87 6.11 -8.22 6.75
CA ALA A 87 7.27 -7.44 7.14
C ALA A 87 7.24 -7.10 8.65
N ARG A 88 6.09 -6.66 9.16
CA ARG A 88 5.89 -6.35 10.58
C ARG A 88 6.03 -7.59 11.47
N ALA A 89 5.49 -8.73 11.05
CA ALA A 89 5.63 -10.01 11.76
C ALA A 89 7.08 -10.50 11.80
N ALA A 90 7.90 -10.13 10.81
CA ALA A 90 9.34 -10.39 10.78
C ALA A 90 10.16 -9.38 11.60
N GLY A 91 9.51 -8.44 12.32
CA GLY A 91 10.16 -7.46 13.21
C GLY A 91 10.57 -6.16 12.51
N TRP A 92 10.21 -5.93 11.25
CA TRP A 92 10.53 -4.71 10.54
C TRP A 92 9.43 -3.64 10.70
N ARG A 93 9.83 -2.38 10.80
CA ARG A 93 8.86 -1.30 10.59
C ARG A 93 8.48 -1.23 9.12
N ALA A 94 7.19 -1.29 8.83
CA ALA A 94 6.67 -1.25 7.46
C ALA A 94 5.43 -0.35 7.37
N GLU A 95 5.40 0.52 6.38
CA GLU A 95 4.33 1.47 6.12
C GLU A 95 3.75 1.28 4.73
N LEU A 96 2.44 1.46 4.60
CA LEU A 96 1.71 1.35 3.34
C LEU A 96 1.67 2.68 2.59
N GLU A 97 1.73 2.64 1.25
CA GLU A 97 1.42 3.78 0.38
C GLU A 97 2.28 5.02 0.69
N VAL A 98 3.60 4.82 0.85
CA VAL A 98 4.55 5.88 1.16
C VAL A 98 5.14 6.46 -0.12
N SER A 99 5.00 7.77 -0.31
CA SER A 99 5.65 8.51 -1.41
C SER A 99 7.06 8.95 -1.02
N SER A 100 7.96 9.01 -2.01
CA SER A 100 9.26 9.67 -1.83
C SER A 100 9.07 11.16 -1.54
N GLU A 101 10.05 11.77 -0.91
CA GLU A 101 10.06 13.23 -0.66
C GLU A 101 9.94 14.04 -1.96
N THR A 102 10.53 13.55 -3.03
CA THR A 102 10.50 14.16 -4.36
C THR A 102 9.23 13.85 -5.15
N GLY A 103 8.38 12.92 -4.68
CA GLY A 103 7.20 12.45 -5.40
C GLY A 103 7.50 11.57 -6.63
N ASN A 104 8.76 11.15 -6.83
CA ASN A 104 9.17 10.37 -8.01
C ASN A 104 8.67 8.92 -7.99
N TRP A 105 8.34 8.39 -6.82
CA TRP A 105 7.75 7.07 -6.62
C TRP A 105 6.86 7.05 -5.38
N ARG A 106 5.95 6.09 -5.35
CA ARG A 106 5.16 5.72 -4.18
C ARG A 106 5.21 4.22 -4.01
N ALA A 107 5.73 3.77 -2.86
CA ALA A 107 5.81 2.36 -2.52
C ALA A 107 4.45 1.83 -2.06
N ASP A 108 4.06 0.65 -2.49
CA ASP A 108 2.93 -0.07 -1.93
C ASP A 108 3.17 -0.39 -0.45
N VAL A 109 4.38 -0.88 -0.15
CA VAL A 109 4.89 -1.08 1.22
C VAL A 109 6.33 -0.60 1.27
N LEU A 110 6.65 0.30 2.18
CA LEU A 110 8.01 0.74 2.45
C LEU A 110 8.48 0.15 3.78
N VAL A 111 9.63 -0.50 3.76
CA VAL A 111 10.26 -1.16 4.92
C VAL A 111 11.45 -0.32 5.36
N PHE A 112 11.59 -0.16 6.67
CA PHE A 112 12.60 0.68 7.30
C PHE A 112 13.58 -0.18 8.13
N ASP A 113 14.83 0.25 8.17
CA ASP A 113 15.87 -0.37 8.99
C ASP A 113 15.74 0.05 10.48
N GLU A 114 16.64 -0.47 11.31
CA GLU A 114 16.68 -0.16 12.75
C GLU A 114 16.99 1.31 13.06
N GLN A 115 17.53 2.05 12.09
CA GLN A 115 17.82 3.49 12.18
C GLN A 115 16.69 4.34 11.56
N ASP A 116 15.53 3.76 11.31
CA ASP A 116 14.38 4.42 10.67
C ASP A 116 14.63 4.93 9.26
N ARG A 117 15.62 4.39 8.53
CA ARG A 117 15.88 4.73 7.14
C ARG A 117 15.13 3.75 6.23
N ALA A 118 14.48 4.29 5.20
CA ALA A 118 13.88 3.48 4.16
C ALA A 118 14.95 2.66 3.42
N PHE A 119 14.84 1.33 3.41
CA PHE A 119 15.83 0.49 2.75
C PHE A 119 15.24 -0.44 1.69
N MET A 120 13.96 -0.80 1.78
CA MET A 120 13.32 -1.72 0.85
C MET A 120 11.87 -1.32 0.57
N ALA A 121 11.51 -1.23 -0.70
CA ALA A 121 10.12 -1.17 -1.13
C ALA A 121 9.65 -2.54 -1.60
N LEU A 122 8.39 -2.89 -1.28
CA LEU A 122 7.69 -4.06 -1.81
C LEU A 122 6.53 -3.58 -2.67
N GLU A 123 6.57 -3.92 -3.96
CA GLU A 123 5.57 -3.51 -4.95
C GLU A 123 4.69 -4.69 -5.38
N ALA A 124 3.39 -4.58 -5.17
CA ALA A 124 2.42 -5.56 -5.62
C ALA A 124 2.11 -5.36 -7.11
N GLN A 125 2.59 -6.22 -7.99
CA GLN A 125 2.37 -6.08 -9.44
C GLN A 125 1.48 -7.20 -9.98
N LEU A 126 0.21 -6.92 -10.13
CA LEU A 126 -0.79 -7.87 -10.65
C LEU A 126 -1.10 -7.67 -12.12
N SER A 127 -0.97 -6.45 -12.62
CA SER A 127 -1.18 -6.10 -14.02
C SER A 127 0.02 -6.47 -14.89
N PRO A 128 -0.18 -6.66 -16.21
CA PRO A 128 0.92 -6.77 -17.16
C PRO A 128 1.83 -5.55 -17.11
N MET A 129 3.14 -5.79 -17.23
CA MET A 129 4.16 -4.75 -17.30
C MET A 129 5.30 -5.25 -18.17
N THR A 130 5.96 -4.35 -18.90
CA THR A 130 7.14 -4.72 -19.70
C THR A 130 8.39 -4.80 -18.80
N PRO A 131 9.40 -5.63 -19.15
CA PRO A 131 10.66 -5.66 -18.43
C PRO A 131 11.33 -4.28 -18.33
N GLN A 132 11.25 -3.48 -19.40
CA GLN A 132 11.81 -2.12 -19.44
C GLN A 132 11.14 -1.19 -18.43
N ASN A 133 9.80 -1.25 -18.33
CA ASN A 133 9.07 -0.46 -17.33
C ASN A 133 9.40 -0.91 -15.91
N ALA A 134 9.53 -2.22 -15.67
CA ALA A 134 9.95 -2.73 -14.37
C ALA A 134 11.33 -2.20 -13.98
N GLN A 135 12.29 -2.24 -14.91
CA GLN A 135 13.64 -1.73 -14.69
C GLN A 135 13.64 -0.22 -14.43
N MET A 136 12.97 0.57 -15.26
CA MET A 136 12.90 2.03 -15.07
C MET A 136 12.31 2.42 -13.71
N ARG A 137 11.27 1.69 -13.25
CA ARG A 137 10.67 1.94 -11.93
C ARG A 137 11.64 1.52 -10.82
N THR A 138 12.33 0.38 -10.97
CA THR A 138 13.36 -0.09 -10.02
C THR A 138 14.48 0.94 -9.88
N ASP A 139 14.96 1.51 -10.99
CA ASP A 139 16.01 2.50 -10.99
C ASP A 139 15.63 3.81 -10.27
N ARG A 140 14.35 4.17 -10.22
CA ARG A 140 13.87 5.34 -9.45
C ARG A 140 14.09 5.15 -7.95
N TYR A 141 13.76 3.99 -7.41
CA TYR A 141 14.01 3.65 -6.01
C TYR A 141 15.50 3.61 -5.70
N ALA A 142 16.29 2.99 -6.58
CA ALA A 142 17.73 2.88 -6.40
C ALA A 142 18.44 4.23 -6.34
N ARG A 143 17.97 5.25 -7.05
CA ARG A 143 18.53 6.62 -6.98
C ARG A 143 18.36 7.25 -5.61
N ASP A 144 17.31 6.89 -4.89
CA ASP A 144 17.05 7.36 -3.51
C ASP A 144 17.62 6.38 -2.46
N GLY A 145 18.45 5.40 -2.88
CA GLY A 145 19.08 4.42 -2.00
C GLY A 145 18.14 3.35 -1.46
N VAL A 146 16.95 3.22 -2.03
CA VAL A 146 15.93 2.25 -1.62
C VAL A 146 15.98 1.02 -2.55
N GLY A 147 16.11 -0.17 -1.97
CA GLY A 147 15.95 -1.43 -2.71
C GLY A 147 14.50 -1.63 -3.13
N LEU A 148 14.27 -2.42 -4.18
CA LEU A 148 12.92 -2.74 -4.62
C LEU A 148 12.77 -4.24 -4.85
N CYS A 149 11.70 -4.83 -4.32
CA CYS A 149 11.26 -6.18 -4.62
C CYS A 149 9.84 -6.15 -5.18
N TRP A 150 9.68 -6.64 -6.39
CA TRP A 150 8.38 -6.80 -7.04
C TRP A 150 7.70 -8.10 -6.60
N VAL A 151 6.44 -8.03 -6.27
CA VAL A 151 5.67 -9.21 -5.82
C VAL A 151 4.49 -9.45 -6.73
N GLY A 152 4.42 -10.64 -7.32
CA GLY A 152 3.34 -11.05 -8.22
C GLY A 152 2.72 -12.40 -7.83
N LEU A 153 1.50 -12.64 -8.30
CA LEU A 153 0.78 -13.90 -8.09
C LEU A 153 0.99 -14.91 -9.23
N GLN A 154 1.48 -14.47 -10.38
CA GLN A 154 1.68 -15.26 -11.58
C GLN A 154 3.07 -15.02 -12.14
N GLY A 155 3.60 -16.01 -12.87
CA GLY A 155 4.84 -15.85 -13.62
C GLY A 155 4.66 -14.80 -14.72
N ARG A 156 5.56 -13.82 -14.79
CA ARG A 156 5.56 -12.73 -15.75
C ARG A 156 6.95 -12.49 -16.31
N PRO A 157 7.08 -12.07 -17.59
CA PRO A 157 8.39 -11.84 -18.22
C PRO A 157 9.30 -10.86 -17.46
N TRP A 158 8.74 -9.82 -16.85
CA TRP A 158 9.47 -8.80 -16.11
C TRP A 158 10.18 -9.34 -14.86
N GLN A 159 9.71 -10.45 -14.29
CA GLN A 159 10.31 -11.06 -13.10
C GLN A 159 11.75 -11.55 -13.30
N ARG A 160 12.16 -11.75 -14.54
CA ARG A 160 13.54 -12.13 -14.88
C ARG A 160 14.49 -10.93 -14.99
N ALA A 161 13.94 -9.71 -15.08
CA ALA A 161 14.72 -8.50 -15.29
C ALA A 161 15.01 -7.74 -13.98
N VAL A 162 14.23 -7.96 -12.92
CA VAL A 162 14.29 -7.21 -11.67
C VAL A 162 14.15 -8.13 -10.45
N PRO A 163 14.63 -7.71 -9.25
CA PRO A 163 14.38 -8.46 -8.03
C PRO A 163 12.88 -8.68 -7.81
N SER A 164 12.47 -9.94 -7.71
CA SER A 164 11.05 -10.26 -7.66
C SER A 164 10.76 -11.56 -6.92
N LEU A 165 9.57 -11.63 -6.34
CA LEU A 165 9.00 -12.80 -5.70
C LEU A 165 7.66 -13.15 -6.34
N ARG A 166 7.39 -14.44 -6.42
CA ARG A 166 6.05 -14.95 -6.74
C ARG A 166 5.46 -15.57 -5.49
N VAL A 167 4.31 -15.06 -5.06
CA VAL A 167 3.55 -15.61 -3.94
C VAL A 167 2.31 -16.34 -4.45
N ASN A 168 1.98 -17.43 -3.81
CA ASN A 168 0.76 -18.19 -4.11
C ASN A 168 -0.17 -18.06 -2.91
N TYR A 169 -1.42 -17.67 -3.14
CA TYR A 169 -2.44 -17.87 -2.11
C TYR A 169 -2.72 -19.38 -1.98
N PRO A 170 -2.76 -19.92 -0.77
CA PRO A 170 -3.25 -21.27 -0.59
C PRO A 170 -4.65 -21.34 -1.21
N LYS A 171 -4.87 -22.29 -2.10
CA LYS A 171 -6.22 -22.58 -2.61
C LYS A 171 -7.09 -22.79 -1.37
N ARG A 172 -8.19 -22.04 -1.24
CA ARG A 172 -9.17 -22.35 -0.20
C ARG A 172 -9.50 -23.82 -0.37
N CYS A 173 -9.21 -24.63 0.65
CA CYS A 173 -9.81 -25.96 0.75
C CYS A 173 -11.32 -25.68 0.70
N GLY A 174 -11.97 -26.14 -0.37
CA GLY A 174 -13.41 -26.07 -0.48
C GLY A 174 -13.99 -26.75 0.76
N ALA A 175 -14.80 -26.04 1.51
CA ALA A 175 -15.71 -26.66 2.44
C ALA A 175 -16.60 -27.56 1.60
N GLY A 176 -16.35 -28.89 1.69
CA GLY A 176 -17.25 -29.90 1.21
C GLY A 176 -18.53 -29.91 2.03
#